data_38d78a7de1d1a15c34a0c4f666c829a5
#
_entry.id   38d78a7de1d1a15c34a0c4f666c829a5
#
_cell.length_a   1.000
_cell.length_b   1.000
_cell.length_c   1.000
_cell.angle_alpha   90.00
_cell.angle_beta   90.00
_cell.angle_gamma   90.00
#
_symmetry.space_group_name_H-M   'P 1'
#
loop_
_entity.id
_entity.type
_entity.pdbx_description
1 polymer ?
#
loop_
_entity_poly.entity_id
_entity_poly.type
_entity_poly.pdbx_seq_one_letter_code
_entity_poly.pdbx_strand_id
1 'polypeptide(L)'
;MRTRGRTSFLTGGLALLSMRTAVAAEQGVNALNYPGPAWSPYVVGAGIGVLSWLTFYFSDKPIGASSFYAQVSGFIGKLFAKRHTQSLAYFKDNPPRVGWEFVFVISTIVGGAIAAVTGGEFVNEWLPPMWIDRFGDSIALRVGVAIGGGILMAFGARLAGGCTSGHGISGTMQLNVASWIAVICFFIGGIAVAMTLFKL
;
A
#
# COMPACT_ATOMS: atom_id res chain seq x y z
N MET A 1 49.20 -13.10 24.40
CA MET A 1 48.87 -11.75 24.91
C MET A 1 48.49 -10.86 23.72
N ARG A 2 47.36 -10.14 23.75
CA ARG A 2 46.83 -9.20 22.74
C ARG A 2 46.12 -9.75 21.51
N THR A 3 44.79 -10.03 21.66
CA THR A 3 43.81 -9.96 20.55
C THR A 3 42.48 -9.37 21.07
N ARG A 4 42.52 -8.22 21.77
CA ARG A 4 41.33 -7.55 22.31
C ARG A 4 40.94 -6.25 21.62
N GLY A 5 41.57 -5.86 20.51
CA GLY A 5 41.38 -4.54 19.89
C GLY A 5 40.54 -4.49 18.61
N ARG A 6 40.19 -5.62 18.01
CA ARG A 6 39.56 -5.60 16.66
C ARG A 6 38.02 -5.68 16.64
N THR A 7 37.39 -6.15 17.71
CA THR A 7 35.94 -6.28 17.77
C THR A 7 35.22 -4.99 18.17
N SER A 8 35.91 -4.10 18.90
CA SER A 8 35.32 -2.82 19.35
C SER A 8 35.19 -1.78 18.23
N PHE A 9 36.00 -1.87 17.19
CA PHE A 9 35.90 -0.93 16.04
C PHE A 9 34.76 -1.28 15.09
N LEU A 10 34.42 -2.55 14.93
CA LEU A 10 33.35 -2.97 14.05
C LEU A 10 31.95 -2.71 14.66
N THR A 11 31.81 -2.91 15.96
CA THR A 11 30.54 -2.60 16.67
C THR A 11 30.26 -1.11 16.75
N GLY A 12 31.29 -0.27 16.93
CA GLY A 12 31.16 1.19 16.91
C GLY A 12 30.80 1.72 15.51
N GLY A 13 31.38 1.16 14.45
CA GLY A 13 31.08 1.53 13.08
C GLY A 13 29.65 1.20 12.65
N LEU A 14 29.14 0.01 13.03
CA LEU A 14 27.74 -0.36 12.74
C LEU A 14 26.76 0.51 13.51
N ALA A 15 27.03 0.82 14.77
CA ALA A 15 26.17 1.69 15.58
C ALA A 15 26.14 3.14 15.06
N LEU A 16 27.25 3.66 14.59
CA LEU A 16 27.33 4.99 13.96
C LEU A 16 26.65 5.02 12.58
N LEU A 17 26.72 3.91 11.83
CA LEU A 17 26.04 3.80 10.55
C LEU A 17 24.51 3.75 10.74
N SER A 18 24.03 2.96 11.72
CA SER A 18 22.61 2.88 12.06
C SER A 18 22.07 4.21 12.64
N MET A 19 22.86 4.92 13.42
CA MET A 19 22.50 6.27 13.89
C MET A 19 22.43 7.29 12.76
N ARG A 20 23.37 7.25 11.81
CA ARG A 20 23.35 8.15 10.65
C ARG A 20 22.20 7.88 9.72
N THR A 21 21.84 6.63 9.49
CA THR A 21 20.67 6.27 8.67
C THR A 21 19.37 6.62 9.38
N ALA A 22 19.28 6.47 10.70
CA ALA A 22 18.13 6.91 11.48
C ALA A 22 17.96 8.44 11.46
N VAL A 23 19.04 9.19 11.67
CA VAL A 23 19.01 10.66 11.63
C VAL A 23 18.74 11.19 10.20
N ALA A 24 19.28 10.54 9.17
CA ALA A 24 19.01 10.92 7.79
C ALA A 24 17.55 10.60 7.39
N ALA A 25 16.98 9.50 7.89
CA ALA A 25 15.57 9.17 7.69
C ALA A 25 14.66 10.16 8.41
N GLU A 26 15.03 10.58 9.64
CA GLU A 26 14.28 11.56 10.42
C GLU A 26 14.37 12.97 9.80
N GLN A 27 15.54 13.36 9.28
CA GLN A 27 15.69 14.62 8.56
C GLN A 27 14.99 14.61 7.20
N GLY A 28 14.94 13.48 6.50
CA GLY A 28 14.20 13.33 5.25
C GLY A 28 12.67 13.45 5.46
N VAL A 29 12.16 12.91 6.56
CA VAL A 29 10.74 13.02 6.93
C VAL A 29 10.40 14.46 7.34
N ASN A 30 11.29 15.13 8.09
CA ASN A 30 11.10 16.52 8.48
C ASN A 30 11.24 17.51 7.30
N ALA A 31 12.00 17.16 6.27
CA ALA A 31 12.12 17.98 5.06
C ALA A 31 10.85 17.96 4.20
N LEU A 32 10.00 16.95 4.35
CA LEU A 32 8.73 16.84 3.64
C LEU A 32 7.57 17.63 4.29
N ASN A 33 7.85 18.31 5.40
CA ASN A 33 6.92 19.20 6.11
C ASN A 33 5.52 18.58 6.34
N TYR A 34 5.49 17.24 6.64
CA TYR A 34 4.26 16.58 7.05
C TYR A 34 3.95 16.99 8.50
N PRO A 35 2.89 17.76 8.75
CA PRO A 35 2.51 18.14 10.09
C PRO A 35 1.97 16.92 10.83
N GLY A 36 2.56 16.63 11.96
CA GLY A 36 1.97 15.76 12.96
C GLY A 36 2.70 14.45 13.24
N PRO A 37 2.53 13.89 14.44
CA PRO A 37 3.10 12.61 14.83
C PRO A 37 2.30 11.50 14.15
N ALA A 38 2.79 11.01 13.03
CA ALA A 38 2.30 9.73 12.50
C ALA A 38 2.43 8.67 13.60
N TRP A 39 1.43 7.82 13.74
CA TRP A 39 1.50 6.68 14.65
C TRP A 39 2.74 5.85 14.29
N SER A 40 3.43 5.33 15.32
CA SER A 40 4.59 4.49 15.08
C SER A 40 4.26 3.37 14.08
N PRO A 41 5.03 3.19 12.99
CA PRO A 41 4.78 2.15 12.00
C PRO A 41 4.74 0.74 12.59
N TYR A 42 5.48 0.52 13.67
CA TYR A 42 5.49 -0.75 14.39
C TYR A 42 4.17 -1.05 15.09
N VAL A 43 3.58 -0.04 15.73
CA VAL A 43 2.29 -0.17 16.41
C VAL A 43 1.17 -0.40 15.39
N VAL A 44 1.18 0.38 14.30
CA VAL A 44 0.20 0.22 13.22
C VAL A 44 0.35 -1.14 12.54
N GLY A 45 1.57 -1.56 12.24
CA GLY A 45 1.85 -2.87 11.65
C GLY A 45 1.39 -4.03 12.53
N ALA A 46 1.67 -3.97 13.83
CA ALA A 46 1.18 -4.95 14.80
C ALA A 46 -0.36 -4.95 14.86
N GLY A 47 -0.98 -3.78 14.87
CA GLY A 47 -2.43 -3.63 14.82
C GLY A 47 -3.07 -4.27 13.58
N ILE A 48 -2.49 -4.05 12.40
CA ILE A 48 -2.94 -4.68 11.14
C ILE A 48 -2.80 -6.21 11.22
N GLY A 49 -1.71 -6.70 11.81
CA GLY A 49 -1.50 -8.13 12.03
C GLY A 49 -2.59 -8.76 12.92
N VAL A 50 -2.86 -8.14 14.07
CA VAL A 50 -3.94 -8.58 14.98
C VAL A 50 -5.30 -8.51 14.29
N LEU A 51 -5.59 -7.42 13.57
CA LEU A 51 -6.84 -7.27 12.82
C LEU A 51 -7.00 -8.37 11.76
N SER A 52 -5.93 -8.70 11.05
CA SER A 52 -5.95 -9.79 10.08
C SER A 52 -6.27 -11.15 10.73
N TRP A 53 -5.72 -11.43 11.91
CA TRP A 53 -6.07 -12.62 12.69
C TRP A 53 -7.55 -12.66 13.09
N LEU A 54 -8.08 -11.53 13.58
CA LEU A 54 -9.47 -11.41 13.97
C LEU A 54 -10.41 -11.62 12.78
N THR A 55 -10.05 -11.11 11.59
CA THR A 55 -10.88 -11.33 10.39
C THR A 55 -10.91 -12.79 9.97
N PHE A 56 -9.80 -13.52 10.05
CA PHE A 56 -9.82 -14.96 9.83
C PHE A 56 -10.62 -15.70 10.89
N TYR A 57 -10.45 -15.34 12.15
CA TYR A 57 -11.11 -16.04 13.25
C TYR A 57 -12.63 -15.87 13.23
N PHE A 58 -13.13 -14.64 12.98
CA PHE A 58 -14.57 -14.36 13.02
C PHE A 58 -15.30 -14.53 11.68
N SER A 59 -14.63 -14.32 10.57
CA SER A 59 -15.27 -14.24 9.25
C SER A 59 -14.77 -15.30 8.27
N ASP A 60 -13.75 -16.05 8.64
CA ASP A 60 -13.08 -17.03 7.76
C ASP A 60 -12.69 -16.44 6.39
N LYS A 61 -12.34 -15.14 6.37
CA LYS A 61 -12.04 -14.39 5.14
C LYS A 61 -10.76 -13.61 5.27
N PRO A 62 -9.92 -13.65 4.21
CA PRO A 62 -8.72 -12.85 4.14
C PRO A 62 -9.03 -11.36 3.95
N ILE A 63 -8.14 -10.51 4.42
CA ILE A 63 -8.14 -9.10 4.07
C ILE A 63 -7.67 -8.97 2.62
N GLY A 64 -8.47 -8.33 1.77
CA GLY A 64 -8.14 -8.09 0.38
C GLY A 64 -9.06 -7.06 -0.26
N ALA A 65 -8.52 -6.22 -1.15
CA ALA A 65 -9.28 -5.17 -1.81
C ALA A 65 -9.42 -5.36 -3.34
N SER A 66 -8.75 -6.37 -3.93
CA SER A 66 -8.72 -6.51 -5.39
C SER A 66 -10.09 -6.81 -6.00
N SER A 67 -10.90 -7.60 -5.32
CA SER A 67 -12.26 -7.96 -5.78
C SER A 67 -13.24 -6.79 -5.70
N PHE A 68 -13.01 -5.84 -4.79
CA PHE A 68 -13.81 -4.61 -4.68
C PHE A 68 -13.85 -3.84 -6.01
N TYR A 69 -12.67 -3.59 -6.61
CA TYR A 69 -12.59 -2.86 -7.88
C TYR A 69 -13.30 -3.58 -9.02
N ALA A 70 -13.22 -4.90 -9.06
CA ALA A 70 -13.96 -5.70 -10.03
C ALA A 70 -15.48 -5.60 -9.80
N GLN A 71 -15.93 -5.62 -8.56
CA GLN A 71 -17.35 -5.47 -8.24
C GLN A 71 -17.87 -4.08 -8.59
N VAL A 72 -17.11 -3.02 -8.26
CA VAL A 72 -17.46 -1.64 -8.64
C VAL A 72 -17.54 -1.50 -10.15
N SER A 73 -16.58 -2.05 -10.91
CA SER A 73 -16.65 -2.03 -12.38
C SER A 73 -17.87 -2.78 -12.91
N GLY A 74 -18.25 -3.86 -12.26
CA GLY A 74 -19.47 -4.61 -12.58
C GLY A 74 -20.76 -3.84 -12.27
N PHE A 75 -20.81 -3.08 -11.17
CA PHE A 75 -21.94 -2.19 -10.88
C PHE A 75 -22.07 -1.07 -11.91
N ILE A 76 -20.95 -0.40 -12.22
CA ILE A 76 -20.90 0.65 -13.24
C ILE A 76 -21.28 0.06 -14.61
N GLY A 77 -20.72 -1.10 -14.97
CA GLY A 77 -21.02 -1.77 -16.23
C GLY A 77 -22.51 -2.18 -16.33
N LYS A 78 -23.14 -2.60 -15.24
CA LYS A 78 -24.59 -2.88 -15.21
C LYS A 78 -25.42 -1.62 -15.44
N LEU A 79 -24.94 -0.46 -15.00
CA LEU A 79 -25.64 0.81 -15.18
C LEU A 79 -25.62 1.29 -16.63
N PHE A 80 -24.46 1.19 -17.32
CA PHE A 80 -24.27 1.70 -18.67
C PHE A 80 -24.45 0.65 -19.77
N ALA A 81 -24.08 -0.60 -19.53
CA ALA A 81 -24.05 -1.67 -20.54
C ALA A 81 -24.44 -3.03 -19.93
N LYS A 82 -25.63 -3.13 -19.38
CA LYS A 82 -26.10 -4.32 -18.63
C LYS A 82 -25.93 -5.64 -19.40
N ARG A 83 -26.33 -5.65 -20.68
CA ARG A 83 -26.24 -6.84 -21.53
C ARG A 83 -24.80 -7.31 -21.74
N HIS A 84 -23.89 -6.36 -22.00
CA HIS A 84 -22.48 -6.65 -22.21
C HIS A 84 -21.81 -7.14 -20.91
N THR A 85 -22.07 -6.46 -19.79
CA THR A 85 -21.49 -6.84 -18.49
C THR A 85 -21.92 -8.24 -18.07
N GLN A 86 -23.19 -8.59 -18.29
CA GLN A 86 -23.71 -9.92 -17.96
C GLN A 86 -23.22 -11.03 -18.90
N SER A 87 -22.77 -10.68 -20.10
CA SER A 87 -22.23 -11.67 -21.06
C SER A 87 -20.78 -12.06 -20.76
N LEU A 88 -20.04 -11.23 -20.02
CA LEU A 88 -18.65 -11.49 -19.65
C LEU A 88 -18.56 -12.70 -18.70
N ALA A 89 -17.70 -13.67 -19.04
CA ALA A 89 -17.52 -14.90 -18.28
C ALA A 89 -17.23 -14.60 -16.78
N TYR A 90 -16.36 -13.64 -16.51
CA TYR A 90 -16.03 -13.25 -15.14
C TYR A 90 -17.25 -12.86 -14.31
N PHE A 91 -18.21 -12.08 -14.84
CA PHE A 91 -19.40 -11.64 -14.10
C PHE A 91 -20.54 -12.65 -14.10
N LYS A 92 -20.44 -13.69 -14.91
CA LYS A 92 -21.33 -14.86 -14.77
C LYS A 92 -21.00 -15.67 -13.52
N ASP A 93 -19.69 -15.88 -13.30
CA ASP A 93 -19.21 -16.64 -12.15
C ASP A 93 -19.16 -15.79 -10.87
N ASN A 94 -18.90 -14.49 -11.01
CA ASN A 94 -18.76 -13.52 -9.93
C ASN A 94 -19.73 -12.35 -10.10
N PRO A 95 -21.02 -12.54 -9.86
CA PRO A 95 -22.00 -11.45 -10.02
C PRO A 95 -21.69 -10.31 -9.05
N PRO A 96 -21.77 -9.03 -9.50
CA PRO A 96 -21.54 -7.88 -8.65
C PRO A 96 -22.48 -7.87 -7.47
N ARG A 97 -21.94 -7.95 -6.27
CA ARG A 97 -22.66 -7.96 -4.98
C ARG A 97 -21.87 -7.15 -3.95
N VAL A 98 -22.58 -6.62 -2.97
CA VAL A 98 -21.96 -6.02 -1.79
C VAL A 98 -21.47 -7.17 -0.90
N GLY A 99 -20.20 -7.49 -1.01
CA GLY A 99 -19.55 -8.57 -0.28
C GLY A 99 -18.60 -8.06 0.81
N TRP A 100 -17.83 -8.96 1.39
CA TRP A 100 -16.83 -8.68 2.42
C TRP A 100 -15.84 -7.60 2.00
N GLU A 101 -15.30 -7.71 0.78
CA GLU A 101 -14.30 -6.78 0.26
C GLU A 101 -14.85 -5.36 0.11
N PHE A 102 -16.15 -5.25 -0.20
CA PHE A 102 -16.82 -3.96 -0.30
C PHE A 102 -16.92 -3.29 1.07
N VAL A 103 -17.35 -4.03 2.08
CA VAL A 103 -17.43 -3.54 3.47
C VAL A 103 -16.03 -3.16 3.98
N PHE A 104 -15.03 -4.00 3.71
CA PHE A 104 -13.65 -3.76 4.10
C PHE A 104 -13.11 -2.44 3.55
N VAL A 105 -13.25 -2.18 2.23
CA VAL A 105 -12.75 -0.95 1.61
C VAL A 105 -13.47 0.29 2.12
N ILE A 106 -14.80 0.23 2.24
CA ILE A 106 -15.58 1.35 2.79
C ILE A 106 -15.19 1.63 4.25
N SER A 107 -15.04 0.59 5.07
CA SER A 107 -14.60 0.75 6.46
C SER A 107 -13.19 1.34 6.55
N THR A 108 -12.29 1.01 5.63
CA THR A 108 -10.95 1.59 5.55
C THR A 108 -11.01 3.08 5.23
N ILE A 109 -11.87 3.50 4.29
CA ILE A 109 -12.08 4.92 3.95
C ILE A 109 -12.63 5.68 5.16
N VAL A 110 -13.65 5.13 5.82
CA VAL A 110 -14.25 5.75 7.01
C VAL A 110 -13.24 5.84 8.15
N GLY A 111 -12.48 4.76 8.39
CA GLY A 111 -11.43 4.74 9.40
C GLY A 111 -10.34 5.77 9.14
N GLY A 112 -9.89 5.89 7.88
CA GLY A 112 -8.93 6.91 7.46
C GLY A 112 -9.46 8.35 7.66
N ALA A 113 -10.72 8.59 7.32
CA ALA A 113 -11.37 9.89 7.54
C ALA A 113 -11.46 10.23 9.04
N ILE A 114 -11.85 9.27 9.89
CA ILE A 114 -11.88 9.45 11.34
C ILE A 114 -10.48 9.75 11.88
N ALA A 115 -9.46 9.00 11.43
CA ALA A 115 -8.08 9.22 11.85
C ALA A 115 -7.57 10.61 11.46
N ALA A 116 -7.85 11.08 10.25
CA ALA A 116 -7.47 12.40 9.78
C ALA A 116 -8.13 13.53 10.60
N VAL A 117 -9.43 13.38 10.91
CA VAL A 117 -10.16 14.37 11.70
C VAL A 117 -9.69 14.39 13.16
N THR A 118 -9.50 13.21 13.77
CA THR A 118 -9.06 13.12 15.18
C THR A 118 -7.59 13.48 15.38
N GLY A 119 -6.74 13.23 14.37
CA GLY A 119 -5.34 13.61 14.36
C GLY A 119 -5.08 15.09 14.11
N GLY A 120 -6.09 15.84 13.66
CA GLY A 120 -5.92 17.26 13.29
C GLY A 120 -5.10 17.47 12.00
N GLU A 121 -4.88 16.40 11.23
CA GLU A 121 -4.01 16.36 10.06
C GLU A 121 -4.82 16.44 8.73
N PHE A 122 -5.97 17.06 8.76
CA PHE A 122 -6.76 17.21 7.54
C PHE A 122 -6.12 18.26 6.63
N VAL A 123 -5.17 17.82 5.82
CA VAL A 123 -4.48 18.69 4.84
C VAL A 123 -5.18 18.54 3.49
N ASN A 124 -5.68 19.64 2.96
CA ASN A 124 -6.32 19.66 1.64
C ASN A 124 -5.29 19.99 0.54
N GLU A 125 -4.32 19.11 0.39
CA GLU A 125 -3.30 19.22 -0.66
C GLU A 125 -3.58 18.25 -1.81
N TRP A 126 -3.80 18.82 -3.01
CA TRP A 126 -4.04 18.04 -4.23
C TRP A 126 -2.78 17.42 -4.81
N LEU A 127 -1.64 18.05 -4.55
CA LEU A 127 -0.34 17.65 -5.07
C LEU A 127 0.65 17.51 -3.92
N PRO A 128 1.30 16.34 -3.74
CA PRO A 128 2.37 16.19 -2.77
C PRO A 128 3.56 17.12 -3.09
N PRO A 129 4.22 17.71 -2.10
CA PRO A 129 5.37 18.60 -2.31
C PRO A 129 6.46 17.98 -3.20
N MET A 130 6.81 16.72 -2.96
CA MET A 130 7.79 15.97 -3.76
C MET A 130 7.41 15.87 -5.25
N TRP A 131 6.10 15.85 -5.55
CA TRP A 131 5.63 15.85 -6.94
C TRP A 131 5.84 17.23 -7.58
N ILE A 132 5.49 18.30 -6.85
CA ILE A 132 5.61 19.67 -7.32
C ILE A 132 7.08 19.99 -7.63
N ASP A 133 8.00 19.62 -6.75
CA ASP A 133 9.44 19.82 -6.92
C ASP A 133 9.99 19.12 -8.15
N ARG A 134 9.42 17.98 -8.53
CA ARG A 134 9.93 17.17 -9.63
C ARG A 134 9.24 17.42 -10.97
N PHE A 135 7.94 17.58 -10.96
CA PHE A 135 7.08 17.60 -12.16
C PHE A 135 6.28 18.90 -12.31
N GLY A 136 6.40 19.83 -11.35
CA GLY A 136 5.60 21.05 -11.31
C GLY A 136 4.18 20.84 -10.79
N ASP A 137 3.40 21.88 -10.80
CA ASP A 137 2.06 21.97 -10.21
C ASP A 137 0.90 21.52 -11.14
N SER A 138 1.22 20.85 -12.24
CA SER A 138 0.22 20.40 -13.21
C SER A 138 -0.63 19.25 -12.68
N ILE A 139 -1.86 19.53 -12.27
CA ILE A 139 -2.86 18.55 -11.84
C ILE A 139 -3.20 17.57 -12.97
N ALA A 140 -3.29 18.05 -14.22
CA ALA A 140 -3.61 17.21 -15.37
C ALA A 140 -2.54 16.12 -15.59
N LEU A 141 -1.27 16.49 -15.48
CA LEU A 141 -0.16 15.54 -15.57
C LEU A 141 -0.24 14.49 -14.43
N ARG A 142 -0.51 14.94 -13.21
CA ARG A 142 -0.66 14.06 -12.05
C ARG A 142 -1.78 13.04 -12.24
N VAL A 143 -2.94 13.50 -12.69
CA VAL A 143 -4.11 12.65 -12.97
C VAL A 143 -3.79 11.65 -14.08
N GLY A 144 -3.14 12.09 -15.17
CA GLY A 144 -2.74 11.22 -16.27
C GLY A 144 -1.79 10.10 -15.82
N VAL A 145 -0.77 10.44 -15.05
CA VAL A 145 0.18 9.46 -14.50
C VAL A 145 -0.51 8.53 -13.49
N ALA A 146 -1.41 9.04 -12.67
CA ALA A 146 -2.16 8.23 -11.71
C ALA A 146 -3.09 7.21 -12.41
N ILE A 147 -3.78 7.63 -13.48
CA ILE A 147 -4.61 6.72 -14.29
C ILE A 147 -3.75 5.66 -14.95
N GLY A 148 -2.67 6.03 -15.63
CA GLY A 148 -1.76 5.10 -16.28
C GLY A 148 -1.15 4.10 -15.30
N GLY A 149 -0.63 4.58 -14.18
CA GLY A 149 -0.10 3.74 -13.10
C GLY A 149 -1.15 2.82 -12.49
N GLY A 150 -2.36 3.33 -12.29
CA GLY A 150 -3.50 2.53 -11.79
C GLY A 150 -3.89 1.39 -12.73
N ILE A 151 -3.89 1.62 -14.04
CA ILE A 151 -4.15 0.58 -15.05
C ILE A 151 -3.07 -0.50 -14.99
N LEU A 152 -1.79 -0.11 -14.96
CA LEU A 152 -0.67 -1.06 -14.88
C LEU A 152 -0.71 -1.87 -13.58
N MET A 153 -1.00 -1.21 -12.46
CA MET A 153 -1.13 -1.87 -11.16
C MET A 153 -2.31 -2.86 -11.12
N ALA A 154 -3.46 -2.47 -11.68
CA ALA A 154 -4.62 -3.35 -11.76
C ALA A 154 -4.36 -4.58 -12.64
N PHE A 155 -3.69 -4.38 -13.77
CA PHE A 155 -3.28 -5.46 -14.66
C PHE A 155 -2.31 -6.42 -13.95
N GLY A 156 -1.26 -5.89 -13.32
CA GLY A 156 -0.30 -6.69 -12.55
C GLY A 156 -0.94 -7.48 -11.41
N ALA A 157 -1.86 -6.85 -10.66
CA ALA A 157 -2.60 -7.52 -9.59
C ALA A 157 -3.48 -8.67 -10.11
N ARG A 158 -4.04 -8.54 -11.31
CA ARG A 158 -4.81 -9.61 -11.94
C ARG A 158 -3.93 -10.76 -12.42
N LEU A 159 -2.77 -10.47 -12.99
CA LEU A 159 -1.79 -11.49 -13.37
C LEU A 159 -1.25 -12.26 -12.16
N ALA A 160 -0.96 -11.55 -11.07
CA ALA A 160 -0.46 -12.15 -9.84
C ALA A 160 -1.55 -12.93 -9.04
N GLY A 161 -2.83 -12.80 -9.41
CA GLY A 161 -3.93 -13.42 -8.66
C GLY A 161 -4.30 -12.70 -7.37
N GLY A 162 -3.73 -11.53 -7.08
CA GLY A 162 -4.00 -10.74 -5.88
C GLY A 162 -3.24 -9.42 -5.85
N CYS A 163 -3.69 -8.50 -5.02
CA CYS A 163 -3.03 -7.22 -4.78
C CYS A 163 -2.12 -7.28 -3.54
N THR A 164 -1.48 -6.16 -3.21
CA THR A 164 -0.59 -6.07 -2.05
C THR A 164 -1.28 -6.42 -0.74
N SER A 165 -2.56 -6.09 -0.55
CA SER A 165 -3.30 -6.49 0.66
C SER A 165 -3.61 -7.99 0.70
N GLY A 166 -3.87 -8.60 -0.46
CA GLY A 166 -4.12 -10.05 -0.55
C GLY A 166 -2.84 -10.87 -0.35
N HIS A 167 -1.77 -10.55 -1.06
CA HIS A 167 -0.48 -11.26 -0.91
C HIS A 167 0.35 -10.73 0.27
N GLY A 168 0.47 -9.40 0.41
CA GLY A 168 1.39 -8.80 1.38
C GLY A 168 0.90 -8.85 2.82
N ILE A 169 -0.40 -8.84 3.07
CA ILE A 169 -0.95 -8.99 4.42
C ILE A 169 -1.47 -10.41 4.62
N SER A 170 -2.55 -10.77 3.97
CA SER A 170 -3.22 -12.04 4.24
C SER A 170 -2.41 -13.26 3.80
N GLY A 171 -1.79 -13.19 2.62
CA GLY A 171 -1.04 -14.32 2.08
C GLY A 171 0.28 -14.59 2.82
N THR A 172 0.98 -13.55 3.24
CA THR A 172 2.19 -13.70 4.06
C THR A 172 1.88 -14.20 5.46
N MET A 173 0.78 -13.76 6.06
CA MET A 173 0.33 -14.26 7.36
C MET A 173 -0.11 -15.73 7.33
N GLN A 174 -0.57 -16.22 6.17
CA GLN A 174 -0.85 -17.63 5.93
C GLN A 174 0.43 -18.44 5.60
N LEU A 175 1.61 -17.80 5.65
CA LEU A 175 2.90 -18.40 5.29
C LEU A 175 2.92 -19.01 3.87
N ASN A 176 2.13 -18.42 2.96
CA ASN A 176 2.04 -18.87 1.58
C ASN A 176 3.28 -18.41 0.81
N VAL A 177 4.09 -19.36 0.34
CA VAL A 177 5.35 -19.09 -0.38
C VAL A 177 5.12 -18.26 -1.65
N ALA A 178 4.06 -18.54 -2.41
CA ALA A 178 3.74 -17.76 -3.61
C ALA A 178 3.47 -16.29 -3.27
N SER A 179 2.84 -16.02 -2.13
CA SER A 179 2.58 -14.67 -1.64
C SER A 179 3.87 -13.95 -1.22
N TRP A 180 4.80 -14.64 -0.60
CA TRP A 180 6.12 -14.09 -0.28
C TRP A 180 6.89 -13.69 -1.54
N ILE A 181 6.91 -14.55 -2.56
CA ILE A 181 7.54 -14.23 -3.85
C ILE A 181 6.87 -13.02 -4.51
N ALA A 182 5.54 -13.00 -4.54
CA ALA A 182 4.80 -11.87 -5.12
C ALA A 182 5.11 -10.55 -4.43
N VAL A 183 5.19 -10.53 -3.09
CA VAL A 183 5.54 -9.34 -2.30
C VAL A 183 6.94 -8.85 -2.61
N ILE A 184 7.93 -9.75 -2.68
CA ILE A 184 9.30 -9.39 -3.06
C ILE A 184 9.31 -8.74 -4.44
N CYS A 185 8.62 -9.31 -5.42
CA CYS A 185 8.50 -8.73 -6.76
C CYS A 185 7.83 -7.36 -6.77
N PHE A 186 6.76 -7.16 -5.96
CA PHE A 186 6.10 -5.85 -5.83
C PHE A 186 7.03 -4.79 -5.25
N PHE A 187 7.83 -5.13 -4.23
CA PHE A 187 8.81 -4.21 -3.67
C PHE A 187 9.93 -3.89 -4.65
N ILE A 188 10.49 -4.88 -5.33
CA ILE A 188 11.53 -4.65 -6.35
C ILE A 188 11.00 -3.71 -7.45
N GLY A 189 9.82 -3.99 -8.00
CA GLY A 189 9.22 -3.16 -9.02
C GLY A 189 8.91 -1.74 -8.53
N GLY A 190 8.34 -1.62 -7.33
CA GLY A 190 8.00 -0.33 -6.73
C GLY A 190 9.24 0.54 -6.46
N ILE A 191 10.29 -0.04 -5.88
CA ILE A 191 11.56 0.65 -5.62
C ILE A 191 12.22 1.07 -6.94
N ALA A 192 12.29 0.18 -7.93
CA ALA A 192 12.88 0.50 -9.23
C ALA A 192 12.18 1.68 -9.91
N VAL A 193 10.84 1.70 -9.90
CA VAL A 193 10.05 2.81 -10.46
C VAL A 193 10.26 4.10 -9.64
N ALA A 194 10.22 4.02 -8.32
CA ALA A 194 10.41 5.19 -7.46
C ALA A 194 11.79 5.81 -7.65
N MET A 195 12.85 5.01 -7.66
CA MET A 195 14.21 5.48 -7.91
C MET A 195 14.37 6.10 -9.30
N THR A 196 13.71 5.54 -10.31
CA THR A 196 13.75 6.08 -11.67
C THR A 196 13.01 7.42 -11.77
N LEU A 197 11.81 7.51 -11.20
CA LEU A 197 10.97 8.71 -11.26
C LEU A 197 11.53 9.86 -10.44
N PHE A 198 11.99 9.58 -9.23
CA PHE A 198 12.45 10.60 -8.30
C PHE A 198 13.96 10.77 -8.27
N LYS A 199 14.73 9.95 -8.99
CA LYS A 199 16.21 9.96 -9.01
C LYS A 199 16.81 9.93 -7.59
N LEU A 200 16.22 9.07 -6.75
CA LEU A 200 16.72 8.81 -5.40
C LEU A 200 18.04 8.02 -5.45
#